data_dbdc448f683204f3e8afcb44d7a3b8fd
#
_entry.id   dbdc448f683204f3e8afcb44d7a3b8fd
#
_cell.length_a   1.000
_cell.length_b   1.000
_cell.length_c   1.000
_cell.angle_alpha   90.00
_cell.angle_beta   90.00
_cell.angle_gamma   90.00
#
_symmetry.space_group_name_H-M   'P 1'
#
loop_
_entity.id
_entity.type
_entity.pdbx_description
1 polymer ?
#
loop_
_entity_poly.entity_id
_entity_poly.type
_entity_poly.pdbx_seq_one_letter_code
_entity_poly.pdbx_strand_id
1 'polypeptide(L)'
;MRRCPPIAGRSCGRACSATSVPTSPGMPYMQMQTLESVIEDAFERRADLTQNEIEGSLREAVDQVLNLLESGERRVAEPDGKGGWTVNAWLKKAVLLYFRMNGNRVMDGGPSSAFDKVPLRFTDGDNTEYANLGARVVPGALVRRGAHIAKDAVLMPSYTNIGAYVGTGTMVDTWATVGSCAQIGANVHLSGGVGIGGVLEPLQANPTIIEDNCFIGARSEVVEGVIVEKGSVIGMGVFLGQSTRIYNRATGEISYGRVPAGSVVVAGSLPAKDGSHSLYAAIIVKQVDEKTRSKTGINELLRSGE
;
A
#
# COMPACT_ATOMS: atom_id res chain seq x y z
N MET A 1 57.73 -12.12 0.43
CA MET A 1 57.40 -10.82 -0.18
C MET A 1 57.60 -10.94 -1.68
N ARG A 2 56.51 -11.13 -2.41
CA ARG A 2 56.53 -11.08 -3.88
C ARG A 2 55.60 -9.93 -4.32
N ARG A 3 56.21 -8.95 -4.99
CA ARG A 3 55.50 -7.76 -5.50
C ARG A 3 54.69 -8.12 -6.74
N CYS A 4 53.41 -7.76 -6.79
CA CYS A 4 52.59 -7.81 -8.01
C CYS A 4 52.95 -6.63 -8.94
N PRO A 5 52.96 -6.84 -10.27
CA PRO A 5 53.19 -5.76 -11.25
C PRO A 5 51.92 -4.91 -11.43
N PRO A 6 52.05 -3.65 -11.91
CA PRO A 6 50.89 -2.74 -12.12
C PRO A 6 50.12 -3.15 -13.39
N ILE A 7 48.80 -3.15 -13.26
CA ILE A 7 47.87 -3.36 -14.39
C ILE A 7 47.69 -2.05 -15.14
N ALA A 8 48.06 -2.08 -16.42
CA ALA A 8 47.92 -0.98 -17.35
C ALA A 8 46.43 -0.66 -17.61
N GLY A 9 46.07 0.65 -17.42
CA GLY A 9 44.73 1.16 -17.68
C GLY A 9 44.36 1.05 -19.17
N ARG A 10 43.23 0.42 -19.45
CA ARG A 10 42.49 0.60 -20.71
C ARG A 10 41.32 1.53 -20.45
N SER A 11 41.43 2.75 -20.92
CA SER A 11 40.32 3.69 -21.04
C SER A 11 39.35 3.20 -22.11
N CYS A 12 38.23 2.63 -21.69
CA CYS A 12 37.12 2.34 -22.61
C CYS A 12 36.16 3.52 -22.56
N GLY A 13 36.43 4.52 -23.40
CA GLY A 13 35.52 5.61 -23.68
C GLY A 13 34.34 5.09 -24.48
N ARG A 14 33.26 4.68 -23.82
CA ARG A 14 31.93 4.64 -24.41
C ARG A 14 31.20 5.87 -23.88
N ALA A 15 31.04 6.86 -24.75
CA ALA A 15 30.05 7.90 -24.58
C ALA A 15 28.67 7.24 -24.56
N CYS A 16 28.08 7.11 -23.38
CA CYS A 16 26.65 6.88 -23.26
C CYS A 16 25.97 8.16 -23.72
N SER A 17 25.49 8.17 -24.96
CA SER A 17 24.52 9.16 -25.39
C SER A 17 23.26 8.94 -24.56
N ALA A 18 22.97 9.89 -23.67
CA ALA A 18 21.66 10.00 -23.04
C ALA A 18 20.63 10.19 -24.16
N THR A 19 19.95 9.14 -24.55
CA THR A 19 18.74 9.24 -25.35
C THR A 19 17.68 9.81 -24.41
N SER A 20 17.51 11.15 -24.47
CA SER A 20 16.33 11.82 -23.97
C SER A 20 15.11 11.12 -24.54
N VAL A 21 14.28 10.54 -23.67
CA VAL A 21 12.95 10.08 -24.04
C VAL A 21 12.25 11.28 -24.68
N PRO A 22 11.78 11.18 -25.94
CA PRO A 22 11.07 12.29 -26.56
C PRO A 22 9.77 12.47 -25.75
N THR A 23 9.66 13.60 -25.05
CA THR A 23 8.38 14.12 -24.60
C THR A 23 7.60 14.51 -25.84
N SER A 24 6.70 13.63 -26.28
CA SER A 24 5.69 13.98 -27.28
C SER A 24 5.01 15.29 -26.84
N PRO A 25 4.70 16.24 -27.74
CA PRO A 25 3.99 17.45 -27.39
C PRO A 25 2.68 17.04 -26.71
N GLY A 26 2.57 17.33 -25.40
CA GLY A 26 1.52 16.83 -24.57
C GLY A 26 0.15 17.21 -25.09
N MET A 27 -0.70 16.21 -25.30
CA MET A 27 -2.14 16.46 -25.31
C MET A 27 -2.54 17.13 -23.98
N PRO A 28 -3.54 18.04 -24.01
CA PRO A 28 -3.97 18.71 -22.80
C PRO A 28 -4.41 17.68 -21.75
N TYR A 29 -3.94 17.85 -20.51
CA TYR A 29 -4.30 17.03 -19.37
C TYR A 29 -5.84 16.91 -19.31
N MET A 30 -6.37 15.69 -19.42
CA MET A 30 -7.80 15.44 -19.50
C MET A 30 -8.47 15.91 -18.20
N GLN A 31 -9.57 16.64 -18.29
CA GLN A 31 -10.32 17.05 -17.10
C GLN A 31 -10.81 15.82 -16.33
N MET A 32 -10.84 15.91 -15.00
CA MET A 32 -11.10 14.77 -14.11
C MET A 32 -12.43 14.03 -14.42
N GLN A 33 -13.53 14.77 -14.65
CA GLN A 33 -14.81 14.17 -15.01
C GLN A 33 -14.78 13.43 -16.35
N THR A 34 -14.02 13.96 -17.32
CA THR A 34 -13.82 13.30 -18.61
C THR A 34 -12.98 12.04 -18.45
N LEU A 35 -11.95 12.09 -17.59
CA LEU A 35 -11.08 10.95 -17.30
C LEU A 35 -11.85 9.78 -16.66
N GLU A 36 -12.65 10.07 -15.63
CA GLU A 36 -13.51 9.08 -14.98
C GLU A 36 -14.49 8.44 -15.98
N SER A 37 -15.16 9.25 -16.81
CA SER A 37 -16.08 8.76 -17.82
C SER A 37 -15.42 7.85 -18.85
N VAL A 38 -14.19 8.18 -19.29
CA VAL A 38 -13.41 7.34 -20.22
C VAL A 38 -13.06 6.00 -19.59
N ILE A 39 -12.64 5.99 -18.33
CA ILE A 39 -12.29 4.77 -17.61
C ILE A 39 -13.53 3.89 -17.38
N GLU A 40 -14.65 4.50 -16.96
CA GLU A 40 -15.91 3.79 -16.73
C GLU A 40 -16.40 3.11 -18.01
N ASP A 41 -16.51 3.84 -19.13
CA ASP A 41 -16.92 3.30 -20.43
C ASP A 41 -16.00 2.16 -20.90
N ALA A 42 -14.69 2.39 -20.87
CA ALA A 42 -13.73 1.37 -21.28
C ALA A 42 -13.80 0.10 -20.40
N PHE A 43 -14.06 0.26 -19.12
CA PHE A 43 -14.18 -0.89 -18.21
C PHE A 43 -15.42 -1.73 -18.49
N GLU A 44 -16.57 -1.10 -18.77
CA GLU A 44 -17.80 -1.82 -19.07
C GLU A 44 -17.67 -2.67 -20.35
N ARG A 45 -17.00 -2.14 -21.37
CA ARG A 45 -16.75 -2.85 -22.64
C ARG A 45 -15.37 -3.48 -22.75
N ARG A 46 -14.71 -3.74 -21.61
CA ARG A 46 -13.33 -4.24 -21.55
C ARG A 46 -13.05 -5.55 -22.29
N ALA A 47 -14.10 -6.36 -22.54
CA ALA A 47 -13.97 -7.59 -23.33
C ALA A 47 -13.73 -7.30 -24.82
N ASP A 48 -14.30 -6.20 -25.31
CA ASP A 48 -14.38 -5.84 -26.72
C ASP A 48 -13.42 -4.72 -27.13
N LEU A 49 -12.49 -4.31 -26.23
CA LEU A 49 -11.49 -3.29 -26.52
C LEU A 49 -10.59 -3.72 -27.68
N THR A 50 -10.51 -2.87 -28.69
CA THR A 50 -9.62 -3.07 -29.83
C THR A 50 -8.18 -2.69 -29.51
N GLN A 51 -7.22 -3.24 -30.28
CA GLN A 51 -5.81 -2.89 -30.10
C GLN A 51 -5.54 -1.39 -30.29
N ASN A 52 -6.21 -0.73 -31.25
CA ASN A 52 -6.06 0.70 -31.48
C ASN A 52 -6.52 1.54 -30.28
N GLU A 53 -7.60 1.15 -29.60
CA GLU A 53 -8.07 1.82 -28.38
C GLU A 53 -7.07 1.60 -27.25
N ILE A 54 -6.56 0.37 -27.10
CA ILE A 54 -5.59 0.00 -26.06
C ILE A 54 -4.28 0.77 -26.21
N GLU A 55 -3.81 1.03 -27.44
CA GLU A 55 -2.56 1.74 -27.72
C GLU A 55 -2.74 3.26 -27.88
N GLY A 56 -3.97 3.75 -27.98
CA GLY A 56 -4.33 5.15 -28.19
C GLY A 56 -4.75 5.88 -26.90
N SER A 57 -5.84 6.63 -27.00
CA SER A 57 -6.34 7.52 -25.94
C SER A 57 -6.65 6.82 -24.61
N LEU A 58 -7.03 5.53 -24.64
CA LEU A 58 -7.26 4.77 -23.43
C LEU A 58 -5.95 4.53 -22.66
N ARG A 59 -4.84 4.27 -23.36
CA ARG A 59 -3.51 4.17 -22.76
C ARG A 59 -3.17 5.43 -21.99
N GLU A 60 -3.32 6.59 -22.64
CA GLU A 60 -3.04 7.88 -22.04
C GLU A 60 -3.92 8.15 -20.81
N ALA A 61 -5.22 7.82 -20.89
CA ALA A 61 -6.14 7.96 -19.76
C ALA A 61 -5.76 7.08 -18.57
N VAL A 62 -5.45 5.80 -18.80
CA VAL A 62 -5.04 4.88 -17.75
C VAL A 62 -3.69 5.30 -17.14
N ASP A 63 -2.72 5.70 -17.96
CA ASP A 63 -1.43 6.18 -17.49
C ASP A 63 -1.57 7.47 -16.67
N GLN A 64 -2.47 8.37 -17.06
CA GLN A 64 -2.79 9.58 -16.29
C GLN A 64 -3.38 9.22 -14.91
N VAL A 65 -4.29 8.24 -14.83
CA VAL A 65 -4.81 7.75 -13.54
C VAL A 65 -3.70 7.19 -12.66
N LEU A 66 -2.81 6.37 -13.21
CA LEU A 66 -1.69 5.84 -12.42
C LEU A 66 -0.77 6.94 -11.91
N ASN A 67 -0.53 8.00 -12.69
CA ASN A 67 0.24 9.16 -12.25
C ASN A 67 -0.46 9.93 -11.13
N LEU A 68 -1.79 10.08 -11.19
CA LEU A 68 -2.59 10.70 -10.11
C LEU A 68 -2.57 9.87 -8.81
N LEU A 69 -2.59 8.55 -8.92
CA LEU A 69 -2.43 7.64 -7.78
C LEU A 69 -1.01 7.77 -7.21
N GLU A 70 0.00 7.78 -8.05
CA GLU A 70 1.42 7.82 -7.68
C GLU A 70 1.83 9.14 -7.03
N SER A 71 1.29 10.27 -7.52
CA SER A 71 1.48 11.59 -6.92
C SER A 71 0.70 11.76 -5.60
N GLY A 72 -0.32 10.93 -5.35
CA GLY A 72 -1.22 11.06 -4.22
C GLY A 72 -2.31 12.12 -4.40
N GLU A 73 -2.43 12.72 -5.58
CA GLU A 73 -3.51 13.67 -5.91
C GLU A 73 -4.89 13.00 -5.90
N ARG A 74 -4.91 11.69 -6.16
CA ARG A 74 -6.10 10.83 -6.03
C ARG A 74 -5.79 9.58 -5.25
N ARG A 75 -6.77 9.11 -4.50
CA ARG A 75 -6.67 7.90 -3.69
C ARG A 75 -7.83 6.96 -4.00
N VAL A 76 -7.56 5.66 -3.94
CA VAL A 76 -8.60 4.63 -4.11
C VAL A 76 -9.69 4.74 -3.05
N ALA A 77 -9.35 5.18 -1.85
CA ALA A 77 -10.33 5.61 -0.86
C ALA A 77 -9.85 6.87 -0.15
N GLU A 78 -10.79 7.75 0.14
CA GLU A 78 -10.56 9.05 0.79
C GLU A 78 -11.48 9.20 1.99
N PRO A 79 -11.04 9.87 3.09
CA PRO A 79 -11.91 10.18 4.22
C PRO A 79 -13.13 11.01 3.75
N ASP A 80 -14.33 10.66 4.18
CA ASP A 80 -15.57 11.34 3.81
C ASP A 80 -15.87 12.60 4.64
N GLY A 81 -14.99 12.95 5.58
CA GLY A 81 -15.16 14.05 6.51
C GLY A 81 -16.21 13.81 7.60
N LYS A 82 -16.85 12.64 7.63
CA LYS A 82 -17.90 12.27 8.61
C LYS A 82 -17.49 11.07 9.48
N GLY A 83 -16.21 10.66 9.41
CA GLY A 83 -15.66 9.50 10.11
C GLY A 83 -15.76 8.19 9.34
N GLY A 84 -16.11 8.26 8.07
CA GLY A 84 -16.10 7.15 7.12
C GLY A 84 -15.12 7.37 5.97
N TRP A 85 -15.26 6.52 4.94
CA TRP A 85 -14.40 6.51 3.77
C TRP A 85 -15.24 6.40 2.50
N THR A 86 -14.92 7.21 1.50
CA THR A 86 -15.48 7.13 0.16
C THR A 86 -14.53 6.34 -0.73
N VAL A 87 -15.04 5.30 -1.40
CA VAL A 87 -14.26 4.48 -2.34
C VAL A 87 -14.44 5.01 -3.75
N ASN A 88 -13.34 5.37 -4.39
CA ASN A 88 -13.27 5.80 -5.78
C ASN A 88 -13.12 4.56 -6.70
N ALA A 89 -14.21 3.84 -6.94
CA ALA A 89 -14.20 2.57 -7.64
C ALA A 89 -13.62 2.68 -9.07
N TRP A 90 -13.81 3.81 -9.74
CA TRP A 90 -13.27 4.07 -11.08
C TRP A 90 -11.73 4.02 -11.13
N LEU A 91 -11.04 4.38 -10.05
CA LEU A 91 -9.57 4.24 -9.96
C LEU A 91 -9.15 2.77 -9.91
N LYS A 92 -9.91 1.90 -9.23
CA LYS A 92 -9.68 0.46 -9.28
C LYS A 92 -9.91 -0.10 -10.69
N LYS A 93 -10.96 0.39 -11.39
CA LYS A 93 -11.22 0.02 -12.79
C LYS A 93 -10.04 0.37 -13.69
N ALA A 94 -9.44 1.55 -13.50
CA ALA A 94 -8.24 1.93 -14.25
C ALA A 94 -7.05 0.99 -13.97
N VAL A 95 -6.83 0.58 -12.72
CA VAL A 95 -5.80 -0.41 -12.37
C VAL A 95 -6.06 -1.75 -13.07
N LEU A 96 -7.30 -2.23 -13.09
CA LEU A 96 -7.67 -3.47 -13.79
C LEU A 96 -7.50 -3.35 -15.31
N LEU A 97 -7.87 -2.21 -15.89
CA LEU A 97 -7.60 -1.93 -17.31
C LEU A 97 -6.10 -1.96 -17.60
N TYR A 98 -5.26 -1.39 -16.72
CA TYR A 98 -3.81 -1.45 -16.86
C TYR A 98 -3.30 -2.89 -16.97
N PHE A 99 -3.76 -3.79 -16.08
CA PHE A 99 -3.40 -5.22 -16.15
C PHE A 99 -3.85 -5.89 -17.45
N ARG A 100 -5.04 -5.53 -17.95
CA ARG A 100 -5.57 -6.07 -19.21
C ARG A 100 -4.80 -5.57 -20.43
N MET A 101 -4.45 -4.28 -20.44
CA MET A 101 -3.78 -3.62 -21.56
C MET A 101 -2.30 -4.00 -21.70
N ASN A 102 -1.70 -4.59 -20.67
CA ASN A 102 -0.29 -4.96 -20.68
C ASN A 102 -0.11 -6.48 -20.70
N GLY A 103 0.74 -6.96 -21.63
CA GLY A 103 1.25 -8.31 -21.58
C GLY A 103 2.41 -8.44 -20.58
N ASN A 104 2.73 -9.67 -20.19
CA ASN A 104 3.95 -9.93 -19.45
C ASN A 104 5.18 -9.63 -20.35
N ARG A 105 6.17 -8.97 -19.77
CA ARG A 105 7.44 -8.67 -20.44
C ARG A 105 8.60 -8.78 -19.45
N VAL A 106 9.79 -9.01 -19.96
CA VAL A 106 11.00 -8.94 -19.13
C VAL A 106 11.22 -7.48 -18.72
N MET A 107 11.46 -7.28 -17.43
CA MET A 107 11.73 -5.96 -16.86
C MET A 107 12.74 -6.08 -15.72
N ASP A 108 13.30 -4.97 -15.29
CA ASP A 108 14.12 -4.91 -14.10
C ASP A 108 13.25 -5.23 -12.87
N GLY A 109 13.69 -6.18 -12.06
CA GLY A 109 13.06 -6.63 -10.82
C GLY A 109 13.89 -6.29 -9.59
N GLY A 110 14.89 -5.40 -9.72
CA GLY A 110 15.86 -5.09 -8.67
C GLY A 110 17.04 -6.07 -8.70
N PRO A 111 17.17 -7.03 -7.75
CA PRO A 111 18.30 -7.96 -7.73
C PRO A 111 18.29 -9.01 -8.85
N SER A 112 17.20 -9.14 -9.58
CA SER A 112 17.04 -10.08 -10.71
C SER A 112 16.06 -9.52 -11.73
N SER A 113 16.06 -10.06 -12.96
CA SER A 113 15.00 -9.74 -13.92
C SER A 113 13.67 -10.35 -13.48
N ALA A 114 12.58 -9.67 -13.83
CA ALA A 114 11.21 -10.11 -13.62
C ALA A 114 10.48 -10.31 -14.95
N PHE A 115 9.37 -11.05 -14.95
CA PHE A 115 8.49 -11.23 -16.10
C PHE A 115 7.06 -10.90 -15.67
N ASP A 116 6.66 -9.66 -15.81
CA ASP A 116 5.39 -9.14 -15.28
C ASP A 116 4.82 -8.02 -16.16
N LYS A 117 3.63 -7.54 -15.79
CA LYS A 117 2.88 -6.47 -16.45
C LYS A 117 3.15 -5.09 -15.89
N VAL A 118 3.44 -5.00 -14.58
CA VAL A 118 3.57 -3.74 -13.82
C VAL A 118 5.03 -3.52 -13.44
N PRO A 119 5.70 -2.48 -13.96
CA PRO A 119 7.08 -2.19 -13.58
C PRO A 119 7.18 -1.71 -12.14
N LEU A 120 8.38 -1.81 -11.59
CA LEU A 120 8.74 -1.14 -10.35
C LEU A 120 8.91 0.37 -10.61
N ARG A 121 8.64 1.16 -9.57
CA ARG A 121 8.67 2.62 -9.66
C ARG A 121 10.10 3.20 -9.69
N PHE A 122 11.04 2.59 -8.99
CA PHE A 122 12.37 3.16 -8.73
C PHE A 122 13.51 2.38 -9.42
N THR A 123 13.31 1.89 -10.63
CA THR A 123 14.34 1.10 -11.35
C THR A 123 15.47 1.97 -11.92
N ASP A 124 15.15 3.19 -12.35
CA ASP A 124 16.10 4.10 -13.02
C ASP A 124 16.26 5.44 -12.26
N GLY A 125 15.82 5.47 -10.99
CA GLY A 125 15.79 6.70 -10.18
C GLY A 125 17.17 7.27 -9.91
N ASP A 126 17.31 8.59 -10.05
CA ASP A 126 18.51 9.32 -9.69
C ASP A 126 18.38 10.01 -8.32
N ASN A 127 19.46 10.64 -7.87
CA ASN A 127 19.47 11.36 -6.59
C ASN A 127 18.42 12.48 -6.51
N THR A 128 18.07 13.10 -7.63
CA THR A 128 17.09 14.18 -7.69
C THR A 128 15.68 13.64 -7.48
N GLU A 129 15.34 12.51 -8.11
CA GLU A 129 14.05 11.84 -7.93
C GLU A 129 13.83 11.44 -6.46
N TYR A 130 14.81 10.78 -5.83
CA TYR A 130 14.71 10.40 -4.43
C TYR A 130 14.70 11.60 -3.47
N ALA A 131 15.46 12.67 -3.77
CA ALA A 131 15.41 13.90 -2.99
C ALA A 131 14.04 14.59 -3.07
N ASN A 132 13.43 14.60 -4.25
CA ASN A 132 12.08 15.14 -4.45
C ASN A 132 11.00 14.27 -3.79
N LEU A 133 11.15 12.96 -3.81
CA LEU A 133 10.28 12.05 -3.07
C LEU A 133 10.28 12.34 -1.57
N GLY A 134 11.44 12.71 -1.03
CA GLY A 134 11.60 13.01 0.40
C GLY A 134 11.36 11.83 1.32
N ALA A 135 11.33 10.60 0.80
CA ALA A 135 11.19 9.35 1.54
C ALA A 135 12.51 8.57 1.53
N ARG A 136 12.72 7.75 2.55
CA ARG A 136 13.86 6.84 2.61
C ARG A 136 13.47 5.46 2.07
N VAL A 137 14.09 5.04 0.97
CA VAL A 137 13.88 3.74 0.33
C VAL A 137 15.12 2.89 0.54
N VAL A 138 15.02 1.85 1.35
CA VAL A 138 16.15 0.96 1.67
C VAL A 138 16.34 -0.06 0.55
N PRO A 139 17.58 -0.46 0.20
CA PRO A 139 17.79 -1.50 -0.81
C PRO A 139 16.97 -2.76 -0.54
N GLY A 140 16.24 -3.23 -1.55
CA GLY A 140 15.31 -4.36 -1.44
C GLY A 140 13.86 -3.96 -1.14
N ALA A 141 13.55 -2.69 -0.95
CA ALA A 141 12.18 -2.22 -0.98
C ALA A 141 11.65 -2.18 -2.42
N LEU A 142 10.53 -2.84 -2.67
CA LEU A 142 9.90 -2.94 -3.99
C LEU A 142 8.59 -2.14 -3.99
N VAL A 143 8.51 -1.15 -4.86
CA VAL A 143 7.30 -0.33 -5.04
C VAL A 143 6.84 -0.45 -6.48
N ARG A 144 5.62 -0.91 -6.69
CA ARG A 144 5.04 -0.99 -8.04
C ARG A 144 4.55 0.37 -8.50
N ARG A 145 4.59 0.59 -9.84
CA ARG A 145 3.97 1.76 -10.48
C ARG A 145 2.53 1.94 -10.01
N GLY A 146 2.10 3.19 -9.82
CA GLY A 146 0.76 3.54 -9.32
C GLY A 146 0.61 3.47 -7.80
N ALA A 147 1.68 3.17 -7.05
CA ALA A 147 1.68 3.26 -5.59
C ALA A 147 2.21 4.62 -5.12
N HIS A 148 1.52 5.25 -4.18
CA HIS A 148 1.95 6.51 -3.57
C HIS A 148 2.82 6.25 -2.34
N ILE A 149 3.96 6.94 -2.29
CA ILE A 149 4.83 7.01 -1.11
C ILE A 149 4.97 8.47 -0.73
N ALA A 150 4.47 8.83 0.42
CA ALA A 150 4.52 10.20 0.90
C ALA A 150 5.89 10.58 1.46
N LYS A 151 6.11 11.88 1.60
CA LYS A 151 7.31 12.45 2.23
C LYS A 151 7.52 11.90 3.65
N ASP A 152 8.78 11.80 4.04
CA ASP A 152 9.22 11.30 5.35
C ASP A 152 8.84 9.83 5.64
N ALA A 153 8.27 9.10 4.67
CA ALA A 153 8.08 7.67 4.79
C ALA A 153 9.42 6.92 4.78
N VAL A 154 9.46 5.78 5.47
CA VAL A 154 10.61 4.87 5.47
C VAL A 154 10.16 3.50 4.99
N LEU A 155 10.71 3.05 3.87
CA LEU A 155 10.50 1.72 3.34
C LEU A 155 11.74 0.88 3.61
N MET A 156 11.66 -0.07 4.54
CA MET A 156 12.64 -1.15 4.69
C MET A 156 12.47 -2.14 3.54
N PRO A 157 13.28 -3.19 3.38
CA PRO A 157 13.03 -4.24 2.40
C PRO A 157 11.61 -4.79 2.55
N SER A 158 10.71 -4.34 1.72
CA SER A 158 9.26 -4.52 1.82
C SER A 158 8.62 -4.48 0.45
N TYR A 159 7.31 -4.72 0.38
CA TYR A 159 6.60 -4.71 -0.90
C TYR A 159 5.37 -3.79 -0.83
N THR A 160 5.28 -2.82 -1.74
CA THR A 160 4.12 -1.94 -1.88
C THR A 160 3.52 -2.09 -3.27
N ASN A 161 2.27 -2.51 -3.33
CA ASN A 161 1.59 -2.88 -4.56
C ASN A 161 0.89 -1.68 -5.22
N ILE A 162 0.51 -1.85 -6.51
CA ILE A 162 -0.19 -0.84 -7.33
C ILE A 162 -1.46 -0.32 -6.63
N GLY A 163 -1.70 0.97 -6.71
CA GLY A 163 -2.86 1.64 -6.11
C GLY A 163 -2.77 1.83 -4.59
N ALA A 164 -1.76 1.29 -3.93
CA ALA A 164 -1.53 1.50 -2.50
C ALA A 164 -1.14 2.95 -2.20
N TYR A 165 -1.52 3.42 -1.03
CA TYR A 165 -1.14 4.73 -0.50
C TYR A 165 -0.43 4.57 0.83
N VAL A 166 0.77 5.12 0.96
CA VAL A 166 1.57 5.15 2.19
C VAL A 166 1.74 6.60 2.63
N GLY A 167 1.14 6.96 3.76
CA GLY A 167 1.10 8.33 4.29
C GLY A 167 2.43 8.80 4.87
N THR A 168 2.50 10.11 5.12
CA THR A 168 3.71 10.78 5.59
C THR A 168 4.20 10.23 6.92
N GLY A 169 5.52 10.15 7.11
CA GLY A 169 6.14 9.66 8.34
C GLY A 169 5.89 8.17 8.66
N THR A 170 5.25 7.44 7.76
CA THR A 170 4.94 6.02 7.96
C THR A 170 6.16 5.15 7.70
N MET A 171 6.37 4.15 8.56
CA MET A 171 7.37 3.11 8.37
C MET A 171 6.71 1.82 7.88
N VAL A 172 7.17 1.32 6.75
CA VAL A 172 6.91 -0.03 6.25
C VAL A 172 8.15 -0.86 6.53
N ASP A 173 8.12 -1.66 7.61
CA ASP A 173 9.29 -2.36 8.12
C ASP A 173 9.60 -3.62 7.31
N THR A 174 10.68 -4.30 7.67
CA THR A 174 11.28 -5.42 6.93
C THR A 174 10.28 -6.54 6.68
N TRP A 175 10.15 -6.93 5.41
CA TRP A 175 9.24 -7.96 4.90
C TRP A 175 7.74 -7.66 5.13
N ALA A 176 7.38 -6.42 5.47
CA ALA A 176 5.98 -6.03 5.45
C ALA A 176 5.46 -5.87 4.01
N THR A 177 4.18 -6.09 3.83
CA THR A 177 3.48 -5.98 2.54
C THR A 177 2.33 -4.99 2.66
N VAL A 178 2.26 -4.04 1.71
CA VAL A 178 1.09 -3.18 1.50
C VAL A 178 0.42 -3.63 0.20
N GLY A 179 -0.72 -4.29 0.32
CA GLY A 179 -1.46 -4.88 -0.79
C GLY A 179 -2.07 -3.86 -1.75
N SER A 180 -2.55 -4.34 -2.90
CA SER A 180 -3.15 -3.47 -3.93
C SER A 180 -4.25 -2.61 -3.35
N CYS A 181 -4.20 -1.31 -3.64
CA CYS A 181 -5.20 -0.33 -3.22
C CYS A 181 -5.33 -0.11 -1.71
N ALA A 182 -4.54 -0.76 -0.86
CA ALA A 182 -4.55 -0.53 0.59
C ALA A 182 -4.17 0.92 0.93
N GLN A 183 -4.80 1.47 1.96
CA GLN A 183 -4.62 2.87 2.36
C GLN A 183 -4.01 2.94 3.75
N ILE A 184 -2.77 3.40 3.83
CA ILE A 184 -2.04 3.57 5.08
C ILE A 184 -1.93 5.06 5.39
N GLY A 185 -2.39 5.46 6.55
CA GLY A 185 -2.39 6.83 7.03
C GLY A 185 -0.99 7.37 7.36
N ALA A 186 -0.95 8.53 7.98
CA ALA A 186 0.28 9.18 8.43
C ALA A 186 0.79 8.60 9.75
N ASN A 187 2.12 8.60 9.93
CA ASN A 187 2.79 8.16 11.16
C ASN A 187 2.39 6.75 11.62
N VAL A 188 2.10 5.86 10.68
CA VAL A 188 1.82 4.45 10.95
C VAL A 188 3.13 3.68 11.03
N HIS A 189 3.18 2.70 11.92
CA HIS A 189 4.27 1.73 11.95
C HIS A 189 3.71 0.35 11.59
N LEU A 190 4.06 -0.14 10.41
CA LEU A 190 3.86 -1.53 10.02
C LEU A 190 5.11 -2.30 10.39
N SER A 191 5.06 -3.08 11.47
CA SER A 191 6.24 -3.82 11.97
C SER A 191 6.66 -4.96 11.04
N GLY A 192 7.80 -5.59 11.34
CA GLY A 192 8.38 -6.63 10.49
C GLY A 192 7.42 -7.76 10.13
N GLY A 193 7.29 -8.01 8.83
CA GLY A 193 6.45 -9.08 8.28
C GLY A 193 4.94 -8.88 8.47
N VAL A 194 4.48 -7.66 8.67
CA VAL A 194 3.04 -7.32 8.65
C VAL A 194 2.50 -7.48 7.24
N GLY A 195 1.34 -8.12 7.11
CA GLY A 195 0.59 -8.21 5.86
C GLY A 195 -0.64 -7.31 5.87
N ILE A 196 -0.65 -6.29 5.00
CA ILE A 196 -1.86 -5.52 4.72
C ILE A 196 -2.42 -6.02 3.39
N GLY A 197 -3.60 -6.65 3.45
CA GLY A 197 -4.23 -7.28 2.30
C GLY A 197 -4.66 -6.28 1.24
N GLY A 198 -4.51 -6.68 -0.01
CA GLY A 198 -5.02 -5.93 -1.15
C GLY A 198 -6.47 -6.28 -1.45
N VAL A 199 -7.29 -5.28 -1.76
CA VAL A 199 -8.68 -5.45 -2.21
C VAL A 199 -8.86 -4.71 -3.53
N LEU A 200 -8.41 -5.34 -4.61
CA LEU A 200 -8.63 -4.82 -5.96
C LEU A 200 -10.01 -5.26 -6.48
N GLU A 201 -10.37 -6.51 -6.24
CA GLU A 201 -11.68 -7.09 -6.56
C GLU A 201 -12.31 -7.70 -5.28
N PRO A 202 -13.64 -7.61 -5.12
CA PRO A 202 -14.61 -6.91 -5.96
C PRO A 202 -14.46 -5.37 -5.86
N LEU A 203 -14.81 -4.66 -6.95
CA LEU A 203 -14.61 -3.21 -7.09
C LEU A 203 -15.26 -2.39 -5.99
N GLN A 204 -16.49 -2.77 -5.59
CA GLN A 204 -17.26 -2.08 -4.55
C GLN A 204 -16.75 -2.33 -3.13
N ALA A 205 -15.91 -3.34 -2.92
CA ALA A 205 -15.38 -3.61 -1.58
C ALA A 205 -14.43 -2.49 -1.14
N ASN A 206 -14.50 -2.14 0.13
CA ASN A 206 -13.54 -1.21 0.72
C ASN A 206 -12.12 -1.76 0.61
N PRO A 207 -11.12 -0.94 0.29
CA PRO A 207 -9.74 -1.34 0.48
C PRO A 207 -9.48 -1.52 1.98
N THR A 208 -8.42 -2.27 2.32
CA THR A 208 -7.93 -2.32 3.70
C THR A 208 -7.38 -0.95 4.07
N ILE A 209 -7.78 -0.44 5.24
CA ILE A 209 -7.44 0.91 5.68
C ILE A 209 -6.82 0.85 7.08
N ILE A 210 -5.64 1.44 7.20
CA ILE A 210 -4.99 1.71 8.48
C ILE A 210 -4.94 3.22 8.62
N GLU A 211 -5.68 3.77 9.55
CA GLU A 211 -5.72 5.21 9.77
C GLU A 211 -4.45 5.73 10.48
N ASP A 212 -4.36 7.06 10.64
CA ASP A 212 -3.19 7.74 11.18
C ASP A 212 -2.79 7.26 12.58
N ASN A 213 -1.48 7.34 12.85
CA ASN A 213 -0.89 7.06 14.15
C ASN A 213 -1.12 5.64 14.68
N CYS A 214 -1.44 4.67 13.83
CA CYS A 214 -1.56 3.27 14.22
C CYS A 214 -0.20 2.57 14.34
N PHE A 215 -0.15 1.58 15.22
CA PHE A 215 0.95 0.64 15.31
C PHE A 215 0.42 -0.78 15.02
N ILE A 216 0.98 -1.44 14.02
CA ILE A 216 0.63 -2.81 13.67
C ILE A 216 1.81 -3.71 14.02
N GLY A 217 1.61 -4.58 15.00
CA GLY A 217 2.64 -5.47 15.55
C GLY A 217 3.10 -6.53 14.55
N ALA A 218 4.35 -6.98 14.72
CA ALA A 218 4.99 -7.91 13.81
C ALA A 218 4.16 -9.16 13.50
N ARG A 219 4.17 -9.60 12.23
CA ARG A 219 3.44 -10.80 11.76
C ARG A 219 1.92 -10.73 11.93
N SER A 220 1.36 -9.54 12.11
CA SER A 220 -0.10 -9.37 12.06
C SER A 220 -0.57 -9.23 10.62
N GLU A 221 -1.81 -9.67 10.37
CA GLU A 221 -2.48 -9.54 9.08
C GLU A 221 -3.74 -8.69 9.24
N VAL A 222 -3.92 -7.69 8.38
CA VAL A 222 -5.15 -6.90 8.28
C VAL A 222 -5.60 -6.94 6.82
N VAL A 223 -6.69 -7.64 6.56
CA VAL A 223 -7.09 -8.01 5.20
C VAL A 223 -8.58 -7.76 4.94
N GLU A 224 -9.03 -8.03 3.71
CA GLU A 224 -10.46 -8.04 3.33
C GLU A 224 -11.19 -6.72 3.57
N GLY A 225 -10.50 -5.58 3.50
CA GLY A 225 -11.13 -4.27 3.66
C GLY A 225 -11.44 -3.90 5.11
N VAL A 226 -10.81 -4.55 6.08
CA VAL A 226 -10.89 -4.14 7.49
C VAL A 226 -10.33 -2.73 7.66
N ILE A 227 -10.99 -1.94 8.50
CA ILE A 227 -10.56 -0.59 8.87
C ILE A 227 -10.00 -0.62 10.29
N VAL A 228 -8.76 -0.20 10.46
CA VAL A 228 -8.15 0.06 11.77
C VAL A 228 -8.12 1.56 11.98
N GLU A 229 -8.97 2.05 12.88
CA GLU A 229 -9.11 3.47 13.12
C GLU A 229 -7.92 4.07 13.89
N LYS A 230 -7.79 5.38 13.75
CA LYS A 230 -6.65 6.18 14.22
C LYS A 230 -6.19 5.86 15.63
N GLY A 231 -4.87 5.87 15.81
CA GLY A 231 -4.25 5.71 17.12
C GLY A 231 -4.33 4.31 17.71
N SER A 232 -4.84 3.32 16.98
CA SER A 232 -4.94 1.95 17.47
C SER A 232 -3.58 1.25 17.52
N VAL A 233 -3.43 0.35 18.47
CA VAL A 233 -2.26 -0.52 18.67
C VAL A 233 -2.70 -1.96 18.49
N ILE A 234 -2.21 -2.58 17.45
CA ILE A 234 -2.42 -4.01 17.19
C ILE A 234 -1.17 -4.74 17.69
N GLY A 235 -1.34 -5.67 18.59
CA GLY A 235 -0.27 -6.53 19.10
C GLY A 235 0.29 -7.43 18.00
N MET A 236 1.43 -8.06 18.24
CA MET A 236 2.00 -9.02 17.28
C MET A 236 1.11 -10.23 17.08
N GLY A 237 1.07 -10.79 15.87
CA GLY A 237 0.34 -12.02 15.56
C GLY A 237 -1.19 -11.90 15.64
N VAL A 238 -1.73 -10.70 15.44
CA VAL A 238 -3.19 -10.48 15.36
C VAL A 238 -3.65 -10.57 13.91
N PHE A 239 -4.66 -11.38 13.64
CA PHE A 239 -5.22 -11.62 12.32
C PHE A 239 -6.63 -11.02 12.23
N LEU A 240 -6.81 -10.02 11.34
CA LEU A 240 -8.06 -9.27 11.16
C LEU A 240 -8.56 -9.43 9.72
N GLY A 241 -9.60 -10.21 9.54
CA GLY A 241 -10.40 -10.29 8.32
C GLY A 241 -11.86 -9.92 8.61
N GLN A 242 -12.71 -9.89 7.58
CA GLN A 242 -14.14 -9.52 7.73
C GLN A 242 -14.91 -10.49 8.64
N SER A 243 -14.49 -11.74 8.74
CA SER A 243 -15.10 -12.75 9.59
C SER A 243 -14.48 -12.86 10.99
N THR A 244 -13.38 -12.12 11.25
CA THR A 244 -12.72 -12.16 12.56
C THR A 244 -13.59 -11.48 13.61
N ARG A 245 -13.88 -12.21 14.69
CA ARG A 245 -14.56 -11.63 15.85
C ARG A 245 -13.63 -10.67 16.58
N ILE A 246 -14.06 -9.43 16.74
CA ILE A 246 -13.37 -8.40 17.50
C ILE A 246 -14.15 -8.21 18.80
N TYR A 247 -13.62 -8.75 19.89
CA TYR A 247 -14.29 -8.74 21.20
C TYR A 247 -13.77 -7.58 22.04
N ASN A 248 -14.66 -6.71 22.49
CA ASN A 248 -14.33 -5.67 23.44
C ASN A 248 -14.49 -6.20 24.87
N ARG A 249 -13.38 -6.35 25.57
CA ARG A 249 -13.34 -6.87 26.94
C ARG A 249 -14.12 -6.01 27.95
N ALA A 250 -14.16 -4.69 27.73
CA ALA A 250 -14.82 -3.78 28.66
C ALA A 250 -16.35 -3.82 28.53
N THR A 251 -16.89 -4.02 27.31
CA THR A 251 -18.35 -4.00 27.06
C THR A 251 -18.94 -5.38 26.85
N GLY A 252 -18.11 -6.39 26.51
CA GLY A 252 -18.57 -7.72 26.13
C GLY A 252 -19.12 -7.80 24.70
N GLU A 253 -19.04 -6.71 23.93
CA GLU A 253 -19.54 -6.68 22.55
C GLU A 253 -18.59 -7.34 21.56
N ILE A 254 -19.17 -7.94 20.52
CA ILE A 254 -18.45 -8.49 19.37
C ILE A 254 -18.79 -7.65 18.14
N SER A 255 -17.76 -7.16 17.46
CA SER A 255 -17.86 -6.46 16.19
C SER A 255 -17.03 -7.14 15.11
N TYR A 256 -17.16 -6.66 13.87
CA TYR A 256 -16.47 -7.19 12.69
C TYR A 256 -16.02 -6.06 11.76
N GLY A 257 -14.97 -6.30 11.01
CA GLY A 257 -14.52 -5.45 9.91
C GLY A 257 -13.97 -4.08 10.31
N ARG A 258 -14.03 -3.69 11.59
CA ARG A 258 -13.56 -2.38 12.06
C ARG A 258 -13.02 -2.45 13.48
N VAL A 259 -11.82 -1.94 13.68
CA VAL A 259 -11.20 -1.72 15.00
C VAL A 259 -11.41 -0.25 15.38
N PRO A 260 -12.13 0.06 16.45
CA PRO A 260 -12.39 1.44 16.88
C PRO A 260 -11.11 2.20 17.25
N ALA A 261 -11.14 3.53 17.10
CA ALA A 261 -10.01 4.40 17.40
C ALA A 261 -9.44 4.20 18.81
N GLY A 262 -8.11 4.26 18.91
CA GLY A 262 -7.39 4.12 20.18
C GLY A 262 -7.44 2.73 20.81
N SER A 263 -7.95 1.73 20.11
CA SER A 263 -8.02 0.36 20.63
C SER A 263 -6.63 -0.26 20.78
N VAL A 264 -6.40 -0.97 21.89
CA VAL A 264 -5.26 -1.87 22.07
C VAL A 264 -5.77 -3.29 21.91
N VAL A 265 -5.31 -3.98 20.86
CA VAL A 265 -5.84 -5.27 20.42
C VAL A 265 -4.75 -6.33 20.53
N VAL A 266 -5.09 -7.47 21.11
CA VAL A 266 -4.20 -8.63 21.19
C VAL A 266 -4.88 -9.87 20.61
N ALA A 267 -4.08 -10.86 20.24
CA ALA A 267 -4.58 -12.17 19.84
C ALA A 267 -5.20 -12.88 21.05
N GLY A 268 -6.33 -13.52 20.83
CA GLY A 268 -7.02 -14.28 21.86
C GLY A 268 -7.95 -15.33 21.27
N SER A 269 -8.84 -15.86 22.09
CA SER A 269 -9.86 -16.82 21.66
C SER A 269 -11.15 -16.64 22.46
N LEU A 270 -12.27 -17.00 21.85
CA LEU A 270 -13.56 -17.06 22.52
C LEU A 270 -14.06 -18.50 22.54
N PRO A 271 -14.53 -18.99 23.70
CA PRO A 271 -15.05 -20.36 23.82
C PRO A 271 -16.34 -20.54 23.02
N ALA A 272 -16.55 -21.74 22.53
CA ALA A 272 -17.86 -22.17 22.03
C ALA A 272 -18.88 -22.20 23.16
N LYS A 273 -20.16 -22.06 22.87
CA LYS A 273 -21.24 -22.03 23.87
C LYS A 273 -21.30 -23.33 24.71
N ASP A 274 -20.92 -24.43 24.12
CA ASP A 274 -20.89 -25.76 24.78
C ASP A 274 -19.54 -26.06 25.46
N GLY A 275 -18.57 -25.13 25.40
CA GLY A 275 -17.24 -25.28 25.96
C GLY A 275 -16.34 -26.31 25.27
N SER A 276 -16.78 -26.91 24.15
CA SER A 276 -16.05 -27.98 23.46
C SER A 276 -14.72 -27.53 22.83
N HIS A 277 -14.63 -26.26 22.45
CA HIS A 277 -13.45 -25.66 21.80
C HIS A 277 -13.41 -24.14 21.97
N SER A 278 -12.32 -23.51 21.53
CA SER A 278 -12.21 -22.07 21.44
C SER A 278 -11.80 -21.69 20.02
N LEU A 279 -12.37 -20.62 19.49
CA LEU A 279 -12.02 -20.08 18.20
C LEU A 279 -11.25 -18.78 18.37
N TYR A 280 -10.30 -18.53 17.47
CA TYR A 280 -9.55 -17.29 17.41
C TYR A 280 -10.46 -16.07 17.43
N ALA A 281 -10.03 -15.05 18.14
CA ALA A 281 -10.65 -13.73 18.16
C ALA A 281 -9.58 -12.66 18.42
N ALA A 282 -9.79 -11.46 17.89
CA ALA A 282 -9.04 -10.28 18.26
C ALA A 282 -9.70 -9.66 19.50
N ILE A 283 -8.92 -9.39 20.53
CA ILE A 283 -9.45 -8.90 21.81
C ILE A 283 -9.02 -7.45 22.01
N ILE A 284 -9.97 -6.53 22.06
CA ILE A 284 -9.74 -5.17 22.53
C ILE A 284 -9.61 -5.21 24.04
N VAL A 285 -8.37 -5.09 24.55
CA VAL A 285 -8.09 -5.14 25.98
C VAL A 285 -8.32 -3.81 26.68
N LYS A 286 -8.19 -2.72 25.95
CA LYS A 286 -8.51 -1.34 26.38
C LYS A 286 -8.63 -0.40 25.19
N GLN A 287 -9.18 0.79 25.42
CA GLN A 287 -9.10 1.93 24.51
C GLN A 287 -8.42 3.09 25.25
N VAL A 288 -7.56 3.79 24.54
CA VAL A 288 -6.78 4.90 25.08
C VAL A 288 -7.00 6.13 24.23
N ASP A 289 -7.09 7.28 24.89
CA ASP A 289 -7.13 8.56 24.21
C ASP A 289 -5.72 8.97 23.70
N GLU A 290 -5.69 9.96 22.84
CA GLU A 290 -4.45 10.46 22.23
C GLU A 290 -3.45 10.97 23.28
N LYS A 291 -3.94 11.59 24.36
CA LYS A 291 -3.12 12.11 25.46
C LYS A 291 -2.44 10.99 26.24
N THR A 292 -3.14 9.91 26.50
CA THR A 292 -2.58 8.71 27.15
C THR A 292 -1.59 8.02 26.23
N ARG A 293 -1.95 7.88 24.95
CA ARG A 293 -1.08 7.26 23.95
C ARG A 293 0.25 8.00 23.76
N SER A 294 0.25 9.33 23.74
CA SER A 294 1.47 10.13 23.59
C SER A 294 2.44 10.02 24.77
N LYS A 295 1.96 9.60 25.93
CA LYS A 295 2.74 9.48 27.18
C LYS A 295 3.16 8.05 27.51
N THR A 296 2.50 7.05 26.91
CA THR A 296 2.68 5.66 27.27
C THR A 296 3.38 4.91 26.13
N GLY A 297 4.46 4.21 26.43
CA GLY A 297 5.17 3.40 25.46
C GLY A 297 4.30 2.24 24.95
N ILE A 298 4.45 1.86 23.66
CA ILE A 298 3.65 0.79 23.04
C ILE A 298 3.73 -0.51 23.82
N ASN A 299 4.93 -0.88 24.29
CA ASN A 299 5.11 -2.10 25.11
C ASN A 299 4.39 -2.04 26.45
N GLU A 300 4.28 -0.85 27.04
CA GLU A 300 3.52 -0.65 28.28
C GLU A 300 2.01 -0.73 28.02
N LEU A 301 1.54 -0.18 26.90
CA LEU A 301 0.15 -0.33 26.47
C LEU A 301 -0.24 -1.81 26.28
N LEU A 302 0.66 -2.62 25.73
CA LEU A 302 0.42 -4.04 25.51
C LEU A 302 0.52 -4.89 26.81
N ARG A 303 1.36 -4.49 27.78
CA ARG A 303 1.53 -5.20 29.08
C ARG A 303 0.37 -5.00 30.04
N SER A 304 -0.27 -3.86 30.03
CA SER A 304 -1.37 -3.54 30.98
C SER A 304 -2.69 -4.24 30.63
N GLY A 305 -2.62 -5.41 30.01
CA GLY A 305 -3.77 -6.25 29.65
C GLY A 305 -4.33 -7.12 30.79
N GLU A 306 -3.77 -7.06 32.00
CA GLU A 306 -4.26 -7.78 33.19
C GLU A 306 -5.37 -7.02 33.93
#